data_6721b450cdbb043fba1da792f26eb2b4
#
_entry.id   6721b450cdbb043fba1da792f26eb2b4
#
_cell.length_a   1.000
_cell.length_b   1.000
_cell.length_c   1.000
_cell.angle_alpha   90.00
_cell.angle_beta   90.00
_cell.angle_gamma   90.00
#
_symmetry.space_group_name_H-M   'P 1'
#
loop_
_entity.id
_entity.type
_entity.pdbx_description
1 polymer ?
#
loop_
_entity_poly.entity_id
_entity_poly.type
_entity_poly.pdbx_seq_one_letter_code
_entity_poly.pdbx_strand_id
1 'polypeptide(L)'
;MRSNYVQDYDKWVKAGRGQGRYSAYDPWITVQDCHSKTPRHRVPCPRLHRMLHCLSHGERLVCLSLEWNPEVIEIREQFPLAPVDTLDICSELNLIHPQVRGKNIVMTTDFLVTYRDDEGEESFKAFQVKENEDEVRKPRVNAKLTIEKMYWERKGIPWSVVFTCDGKTWTFKMPYGILRFPAAAPPATIGRGYPCVS
;
A
#
# COMPACT_ATOMS: atom_id res chain seq x y z
N MET A 1 4.28 -8.40 19.90
CA MET A 1 3.86 -8.41 18.48
C MET A 1 2.37 -8.71 18.44
N ARG A 2 1.54 -7.76 18.07
CA ARG A 2 0.12 -8.06 17.82
C ARG A 2 0.07 -8.97 16.60
N SER A 3 -0.54 -10.13 16.75
CA SER A 3 -0.58 -11.14 15.69
C SER A 3 -1.63 -10.78 14.66
N ASN A 4 -1.20 -10.57 13.43
CA ASN A 4 -2.03 -10.30 12.27
C ASN A 4 -2.64 -11.63 11.72
N TYR A 5 -3.29 -12.42 12.57
CA TYR A 5 -3.84 -13.72 12.18
C TYR A 5 -5.26 -13.59 11.62
N VAL A 6 -5.59 -14.43 10.64
CA VAL A 6 -6.93 -14.51 10.04
C VAL A 6 -8.02 -14.74 11.09
N GLN A 7 -7.75 -15.55 12.11
CA GLN A 7 -8.68 -15.80 13.21
C GLN A 7 -9.06 -14.55 14.03
N ASP A 8 -8.24 -13.50 13.99
CA ASP A 8 -8.46 -12.24 14.70
C ASP A 8 -9.04 -11.14 13.78
N TYR A 9 -9.34 -11.45 12.50
CA TYR A 9 -9.75 -10.48 11.50
C TYR A 9 -10.96 -9.67 11.93
N ASP A 10 -12.05 -10.33 12.30
CA ASP A 10 -13.30 -9.65 12.69
C ASP A 10 -13.12 -8.77 13.93
N LYS A 11 -12.26 -9.19 14.86
CA LYS A 11 -11.91 -8.40 16.04
C LYS A 11 -11.20 -7.10 15.66
N TRP A 12 -10.28 -7.17 14.70
CA TRP A 12 -9.54 -6.00 14.25
C TRP A 12 -10.42 -5.07 13.42
N VAL A 13 -11.31 -5.61 12.57
CA VAL A 13 -12.31 -4.85 11.83
C VAL A 13 -13.26 -4.11 12.79
N LYS A 14 -13.77 -4.78 13.83
CA LYS A 14 -14.61 -4.17 14.87
C LYS A 14 -13.87 -3.09 15.67
N ALA A 15 -12.55 -3.18 15.77
CA ALA A 15 -11.70 -2.15 16.37
C ALA A 15 -11.36 -0.98 15.42
N GLY A 16 -11.89 -0.98 14.18
CA GLY A 16 -11.72 0.08 13.20
C GLY A 16 -10.57 -0.14 12.21
N ARG A 17 -9.75 -1.19 12.37
CA ARG A 17 -8.61 -1.44 11.50
C ARG A 17 -9.03 -1.78 10.07
N GLY A 18 -8.37 -1.16 9.08
CA GLY A 18 -8.70 -1.30 7.67
C GLY A 18 -10.04 -0.65 7.29
N GLN A 19 -10.62 0.17 8.17
CA GLN A 19 -11.91 0.80 8.00
C GLN A 19 -11.80 2.32 7.90
N GLY A 20 -12.89 2.95 7.50
CA GLY A 20 -12.95 4.40 7.32
C GLY A 20 -12.43 4.87 5.96
N ARG A 21 -12.53 6.18 5.77
CA ARG A 21 -12.02 6.89 4.59
C ARG A 21 -11.36 8.20 5.03
N TYR A 22 -10.46 8.72 4.20
CA TYR A 22 -9.75 9.98 4.40
C TYR A 22 -9.06 10.06 5.78
N SER A 23 -9.42 11.03 6.61
CA SER A 23 -8.86 11.23 7.96
C SER A 23 -9.27 10.13 8.95
N ALA A 24 -10.40 9.45 8.70
CA ALA A 24 -10.94 8.40 9.57
C ALA A 24 -10.39 6.99 9.21
N TYR A 25 -9.57 6.86 8.16
CA TYR A 25 -9.00 5.56 7.82
C TYR A 25 -7.94 5.13 8.84
N ASP A 26 -8.09 3.92 9.42
CA ASP A 26 -7.11 3.29 10.30
C ASP A 26 -6.43 2.10 9.57
N PRO A 27 -5.12 2.15 9.29
CA PRO A 27 -4.45 1.09 8.52
C PRO A 27 -4.42 -0.23 9.29
N TRP A 28 -4.43 -1.36 8.55
CA TRP A 28 -4.39 -2.68 9.15
C TRP A 28 -3.14 -2.92 9.98
N ILE A 29 -1.99 -2.51 9.46
CA ILE A 29 -0.69 -2.61 10.12
C ILE A 29 -0.09 -1.22 10.24
N THR A 30 0.30 -0.84 11.45
CA THR A 30 1.00 0.41 11.74
C THR A 30 2.51 0.18 11.92
N VAL A 31 3.31 1.22 11.90
CA VAL A 31 4.75 1.14 12.21
C VAL A 31 5.04 0.57 13.60
N GLN A 32 4.09 0.68 14.53
CA GLN A 32 4.21 0.15 15.89
C GLN A 32 3.96 -1.37 15.96
N ASP A 33 3.16 -1.90 15.03
CA ASP A 33 2.85 -3.34 14.96
C ASP A 33 3.97 -4.14 14.28
N CYS A 34 4.84 -3.47 13.50
CA CYS A 34 5.91 -4.08 12.73
C CYS A 34 7.23 -4.03 13.49
N HIS A 35 7.91 -5.20 13.61
CA HIS A 35 9.23 -5.31 14.25
C HIS A 35 10.34 -5.69 13.24
N SER A 36 10.15 -5.34 11.97
CA SER A 36 11.17 -5.58 10.95
C SER A 36 12.42 -4.74 11.21
N LYS A 37 13.57 -5.21 10.70
CA LYS A 37 14.83 -4.45 10.74
C LYS A 37 14.86 -3.30 9.73
N THR A 38 13.92 -3.29 8.77
CA THR A 38 13.81 -2.26 7.74
C THR A 38 13.35 -0.94 8.36
N PRO A 39 13.92 0.21 7.97
CA PRO A 39 13.46 1.52 8.40
C PRO A 39 11.97 1.71 8.08
N ARG A 40 11.22 2.16 9.07
CA ARG A 40 9.79 2.45 8.98
C ARG A 40 9.58 3.94 9.13
N HIS A 41 8.58 4.48 8.45
CA HIS A 41 8.36 5.91 8.39
C HIS A 41 6.90 6.25 8.71
N ARG A 42 6.72 7.36 9.42
CA ARG A 42 5.43 8.04 9.55
C ARG A 42 5.51 9.30 8.69
N VAL A 43 4.66 9.38 7.68
CA VAL A 43 4.65 10.48 6.72
C VAL A 43 3.42 11.35 6.99
N PRO A 44 3.59 12.64 7.32
CA PRO A 44 2.44 13.52 7.43
C PRO A 44 1.78 13.67 6.06
N CYS A 45 0.46 13.54 6.00
CA CYS A 45 -0.35 13.78 4.81
C CYS A 45 -1.36 14.90 5.12
N PRO A 46 -1.03 16.17 4.83
CA PRO A 46 -1.92 17.31 5.08
C PRO A 46 -3.26 17.17 4.39
N ARG A 47 -3.29 16.66 3.17
CA ARG A 47 -4.51 16.41 2.38
C ARG A 47 -5.51 15.51 3.12
N LEU A 48 -5.03 14.49 3.82
CA LEU A 48 -5.86 13.53 4.56
C LEU A 48 -6.00 13.85 6.05
N HIS A 49 -5.34 14.89 6.54
CA HIS A 49 -5.28 15.28 7.95
C HIS A 49 -4.87 14.12 8.89
N ARG A 50 -3.95 13.25 8.44
CA ARG A 50 -3.42 12.14 9.22
C ARG A 50 -1.98 11.78 8.90
N MET A 51 -1.40 10.89 9.70
CA MET A 51 -0.08 10.29 9.44
C MET A 51 -0.26 8.99 8.67
N LEU A 52 0.47 8.82 7.57
CA LEU A 52 0.56 7.58 6.82
C LEU A 52 1.66 6.69 7.39
N HIS A 53 1.43 5.39 7.45
CA HIS A 53 2.33 4.39 8.00
C HIS A 53 3.01 3.61 6.87
N CYS A 54 4.26 3.94 6.55
CA CYS A 54 5.07 3.26 5.55
C CYS A 54 6.03 2.29 6.24
N LEU A 55 5.97 1.01 5.90
CA LEU A 55 6.75 -0.05 6.56
C LEU A 55 8.13 -0.27 5.91
N SER A 56 8.43 0.45 4.82
CA SER A 56 9.72 0.44 4.14
C SER A 56 10.08 1.82 3.59
N HIS A 57 11.34 1.98 3.20
CA HIS A 57 11.78 3.19 2.51
C HIS A 57 11.11 3.34 1.13
N GLY A 58 10.94 2.23 0.40
CA GLY A 58 10.23 2.22 -0.88
C GLY A 58 8.80 2.71 -0.76
N GLU A 59 8.04 2.19 0.22
CA GLU A 59 6.68 2.68 0.50
C GLU A 59 6.65 4.18 0.81
N ARG A 60 7.61 4.69 1.61
CA ARG A 60 7.70 6.13 1.88
C ARG A 60 7.85 6.95 0.60
N LEU A 61 8.72 6.51 -0.29
CA LEU A 61 8.92 7.22 -1.55
C LEU A 61 7.64 7.21 -2.41
N VAL A 62 6.99 6.05 -2.59
CA VAL A 62 5.71 5.93 -3.32
C VAL A 62 4.64 6.82 -2.69
N CYS A 63 4.52 6.79 -1.37
CA CYS A 63 3.59 7.62 -0.61
C CYS A 63 3.77 9.12 -0.91
N LEU A 64 5.01 9.62 -0.91
CA LEU A 64 5.31 11.01 -1.26
C LEU A 64 4.91 11.34 -2.70
N SER A 65 5.18 10.45 -3.67
CA SER A 65 4.79 10.66 -5.06
C SER A 65 3.27 10.70 -5.23
N LEU A 66 2.53 9.83 -4.51
CA LEU A 66 1.07 9.83 -4.52
C LEU A 66 0.49 11.11 -3.92
N GLU A 67 1.09 11.63 -2.85
CA GLU A 67 0.64 12.86 -2.22
C GLU A 67 0.80 14.09 -3.13
N TRP A 68 1.83 14.11 -3.97
CA TRP A 68 2.05 15.18 -4.94
C TRP A 68 1.17 15.09 -6.19
N ASN A 69 0.52 13.96 -6.44
CA ASN A 69 -0.38 13.83 -7.60
C ASN A 69 -1.73 14.53 -7.30
N PRO A 70 -2.14 15.53 -8.10
CA PRO A 70 -3.39 16.26 -7.88
C PRO A 70 -4.65 15.40 -8.06
N GLU A 71 -4.60 14.37 -8.89
CA GLU A 71 -5.73 13.44 -9.11
C GLU A 71 -5.96 12.52 -7.91
N VAL A 72 -4.96 12.32 -7.06
CA VAL A 72 -5.07 11.45 -5.88
C VAL A 72 -5.85 12.19 -4.78
N ILE A 73 -6.99 11.65 -4.40
CA ILE A 73 -7.83 12.22 -3.34
C ILE A 73 -7.77 11.43 -2.03
N GLU A 74 -7.39 10.14 -2.09
CA GLU A 74 -7.27 9.30 -0.89
C GLU A 74 -6.16 8.26 -1.07
N ILE A 75 -5.40 8.03 0.00
CA ILE A 75 -4.38 6.99 0.10
C ILE A 75 -4.73 6.14 1.33
N ARG A 76 -4.97 4.85 1.14
CA ARG A 76 -5.20 3.86 2.20
C ARG A 76 -4.05 2.88 2.21
N GLU A 77 -3.09 3.15 3.07
CA GLU A 77 -1.92 2.28 3.22
C GLU A 77 -2.24 1.04 4.03
N GLN A 78 -1.49 -0.04 3.79
CA GLN A 78 -1.65 -1.34 4.46
C GLN A 78 -3.10 -1.82 4.47
N PHE A 79 -3.75 -1.74 3.31
CA PHE A 79 -5.16 -2.10 3.15
C PHE A 79 -5.36 -3.62 3.27
N PRO A 80 -6.21 -4.12 4.20
CA PRO A 80 -6.40 -5.54 4.41
C PRO A 80 -7.19 -6.18 3.28
N LEU A 81 -6.75 -7.35 2.83
CA LEU A 81 -7.49 -8.20 1.92
C LEU A 81 -8.40 -9.12 2.73
N ALA A 82 -9.65 -9.28 2.31
CA ALA A 82 -10.59 -10.14 2.99
C ALA A 82 -10.08 -11.59 3.03
N PRO A 83 -9.92 -12.20 4.21
CA PRO A 83 -9.33 -13.53 4.33
C PRO A 83 -10.11 -14.62 3.59
N VAL A 84 -11.43 -14.52 3.53
CA VAL A 84 -12.28 -15.47 2.80
C VAL A 84 -11.91 -15.51 1.33
N ASP A 85 -11.72 -14.35 0.70
CA ASP A 85 -11.36 -14.26 -0.71
C ASP A 85 -9.92 -14.77 -0.96
N THR A 86 -8.96 -14.39 -0.09
CA THR A 86 -7.56 -14.82 -0.26
C THR A 86 -7.35 -16.31 -0.01
N LEU A 87 -8.11 -16.91 0.90
CA LEU A 87 -8.11 -18.37 1.12
C LEU A 87 -8.74 -19.12 -0.05
N ASP A 88 -9.83 -18.61 -0.61
CA ASP A 88 -10.48 -19.18 -1.78
C ASP A 88 -9.54 -19.14 -3.00
N ILE A 89 -8.88 -18.01 -3.26
CA ILE A 89 -7.86 -17.88 -4.32
C ILE A 89 -6.72 -18.89 -4.10
N CYS A 90 -6.24 -19.05 -2.88
CA CYS A 90 -5.19 -20.03 -2.58
C CYS A 90 -5.65 -21.46 -2.90
N SER A 91 -6.90 -21.81 -2.59
CA SER A 91 -7.48 -23.11 -2.90
C SER A 91 -7.55 -23.33 -4.41
N GLU A 92 -8.03 -22.34 -5.16
CA GLU A 92 -8.14 -22.41 -6.62
C GLU A 92 -6.79 -22.57 -7.32
N LEU A 93 -5.78 -21.80 -6.87
CA LEU A 93 -4.43 -21.82 -7.45
C LEU A 93 -3.53 -22.91 -6.88
N ASN A 94 -4.03 -23.74 -5.96
CA ASN A 94 -3.24 -24.73 -5.22
C ASN A 94 -1.97 -24.11 -4.57
N LEU A 95 -2.13 -22.90 -3.97
CA LEU A 95 -1.08 -22.16 -3.29
C LEU A 95 -1.25 -22.25 -1.78
N ILE A 96 -0.13 -22.22 -1.05
CA ILE A 96 -0.15 -22.14 0.40
C ILE A 96 -0.38 -20.67 0.81
N HIS A 97 -1.46 -20.44 1.56
CA HIS A 97 -1.74 -19.12 2.11
C HIS A 97 -0.58 -18.64 3.02
N PRO A 98 -0.24 -17.34 3.01
CA PRO A 98 0.81 -16.81 3.86
C PRO A 98 0.58 -17.11 5.35
N GLN A 99 1.61 -17.65 5.99
CA GLN A 99 1.55 -18.10 7.38
C GLN A 99 2.71 -17.57 8.22
N VAL A 100 2.43 -17.38 9.52
CA VAL A 100 3.41 -17.16 10.56
C VAL A 100 3.16 -18.16 11.68
N ARG A 101 4.16 -18.95 12.05
CA ARG A 101 4.06 -20.00 13.08
C ARG A 101 2.89 -20.96 12.83
N GLY A 102 2.70 -21.37 11.57
CA GLY A 102 1.64 -22.32 11.17
C GLY A 102 0.21 -21.73 11.14
N LYS A 103 0.02 -20.43 11.38
CA LYS A 103 -1.27 -19.78 11.35
C LYS A 103 -1.35 -18.81 10.16
N ASN A 104 -2.46 -18.85 9.42
CA ASN A 104 -2.70 -17.92 8.32
C ASN A 104 -2.76 -16.48 8.83
N ILE A 105 -2.12 -15.57 8.08
CA ILE A 105 -2.11 -14.13 8.37
C ILE A 105 -3.00 -13.39 7.39
N VAL A 106 -3.56 -12.25 7.80
CA VAL A 106 -4.27 -11.36 6.90
C VAL A 106 -3.26 -10.73 5.95
N MET A 107 -3.50 -10.86 4.66
CA MET A 107 -2.71 -10.17 3.63
C MET A 107 -3.10 -8.71 3.54
N THR A 108 -2.15 -7.85 3.20
CA THR A 108 -2.38 -6.43 2.94
C THR A 108 -1.81 -6.03 1.59
N THR A 109 -2.45 -5.08 0.94
CA THR A 109 -1.90 -4.29 -0.16
C THR A 109 -1.21 -3.06 0.43
N ASP A 110 -0.04 -2.68 -0.08
CA ASP A 110 0.71 -1.55 0.48
C ASP A 110 -0.08 -0.25 0.34
N PHE A 111 -0.73 -0.03 -0.82
CA PHE A 111 -1.59 1.15 -1.04
C PHE A 111 -2.81 0.81 -1.88
N LEU A 112 -3.99 1.19 -1.39
CA LEU A 112 -5.21 1.33 -2.18
C LEU A 112 -5.47 2.83 -2.33
N VAL A 113 -5.41 3.33 -3.56
CA VAL A 113 -5.46 4.76 -3.88
C VAL A 113 -6.75 5.07 -4.61
N THR A 114 -7.41 6.15 -4.20
CA THR A 114 -8.56 6.70 -4.92
C THR A 114 -8.11 7.91 -5.72
N TYR A 115 -8.39 7.88 -7.00
CA TYR A 115 -8.19 8.97 -7.94
C TYR A 115 -9.52 9.62 -8.27
N ARG A 116 -9.50 10.91 -8.59
CA ARG A 116 -10.63 11.63 -9.14
C ARG A 116 -10.17 12.32 -10.41
N ASP A 117 -10.92 12.13 -11.49
CA ASP A 117 -10.69 12.81 -12.76
C ASP A 117 -11.30 14.23 -12.79
N ASP A 118 -11.14 14.90 -13.93
CA ASP A 118 -11.65 16.25 -14.14
C ASP A 118 -13.20 16.30 -14.19
N GLU A 119 -13.86 15.17 -14.47
CA GLU A 119 -15.32 15.01 -14.47
C GLU A 119 -15.87 14.72 -13.06
N GLY A 120 -14.97 14.47 -12.09
CA GLY A 120 -15.31 14.20 -10.69
C GLY A 120 -15.53 12.72 -10.36
N GLU A 121 -15.34 11.83 -11.33
CA GLU A 121 -15.52 10.38 -11.15
C GLU A 121 -14.36 9.77 -10.36
N GLU A 122 -14.71 8.90 -9.41
CA GLU A 122 -13.73 8.21 -8.58
C GLU A 122 -13.32 6.87 -9.19
N SER A 123 -12.02 6.65 -9.28
CA SER A 123 -11.42 5.37 -9.67
C SER A 123 -10.44 4.88 -8.63
N PHE A 124 -10.23 3.56 -8.58
CA PHE A 124 -9.34 2.94 -7.60
C PHE A 124 -8.17 2.26 -8.30
N LYS A 125 -6.98 2.30 -7.66
CA LYS A 125 -5.82 1.49 -8.06
C LYS A 125 -5.14 0.95 -6.83
N ALA A 126 -4.73 -0.31 -6.90
CA ALA A 126 -3.99 -0.98 -5.82
C ALA A 126 -2.52 -1.14 -6.21
N PHE A 127 -1.63 -0.89 -5.24
CA PHE A 127 -0.19 -0.95 -5.47
C PHE A 127 0.50 -1.79 -4.40
N GLN A 128 1.38 -2.66 -4.87
CA GLN A 128 2.36 -3.34 -4.02
C GLN A 128 3.75 -2.78 -4.32
N VAL A 129 4.52 -2.47 -3.30
CA VAL A 129 5.86 -1.89 -3.43
C VAL A 129 6.92 -2.97 -3.25
N LYS A 130 7.89 -3.02 -4.14
CA LYS A 130 9.06 -3.88 -4.05
C LYS A 130 10.33 -3.08 -4.35
N GLU A 131 11.44 -3.52 -3.76
CA GLU A 131 12.71 -2.84 -3.94
C GLU A 131 13.24 -3.02 -5.37
N ASN A 132 13.14 -4.25 -5.89
CA ASN A 132 13.59 -4.58 -7.23
C ASN A 132 12.85 -5.80 -7.82
N GLU A 133 13.10 -6.09 -9.11
CA GLU A 133 12.48 -7.23 -9.80
C GLU A 133 12.93 -8.59 -9.26
N ASP A 134 14.14 -8.70 -8.70
CA ASP A 134 14.65 -9.97 -8.19
C ASP A 134 13.86 -10.45 -6.97
N GLU A 135 13.30 -9.51 -6.18
CA GLU A 135 12.39 -9.89 -5.08
C GLU A 135 11.16 -10.63 -5.59
N VAL A 136 10.60 -10.22 -6.71
CA VAL A 136 9.38 -10.82 -7.29
C VAL A 136 9.65 -12.23 -7.82
N ARG A 137 10.89 -12.54 -8.21
CA ARG A 137 11.30 -13.87 -8.70
C ARG A 137 11.34 -14.93 -7.59
N LYS A 138 11.40 -14.51 -6.31
CA LYS A 138 11.40 -15.45 -5.18
C LYS A 138 10.04 -16.17 -5.10
N PRO A 139 9.99 -17.52 -5.11
CA PRO A 139 8.72 -18.27 -5.22
C PRO A 139 7.67 -17.85 -4.21
N ARG A 140 8.08 -17.65 -2.93
CA ARG A 140 7.16 -17.23 -1.87
C ARG A 140 6.61 -15.81 -2.08
N VAL A 141 7.41 -14.90 -2.62
CA VAL A 141 6.97 -13.53 -2.92
C VAL A 141 6.04 -13.54 -4.11
N ASN A 142 6.42 -14.27 -5.17
CA ASN A 142 5.60 -14.43 -6.37
C ASN A 142 4.22 -14.99 -6.04
N ALA A 143 4.15 -16.06 -5.24
CA ALA A 143 2.87 -16.63 -4.80
C ALA A 143 1.98 -15.59 -4.11
N LYS A 144 2.53 -14.78 -3.19
CA LYS A 144 1.78 -13.71 -2.54
C LYS A 144 1.26 -12.67 -3.52
N LEU A 145 2.11 -12.23 -4.46
CA LEU A 145 1.73 -11.25 -5.47
C LEU A 145 0.66 -11.79 -6.42
N THR A 146 0.71 -13.10 -6.74
CA THR A 146 -0.31 -13.77 -7.55
C THR A 146 -1.67 -13.77 -6.85
N ILE A 147 -1.71 -14.10 -5.55
CA ILE A 147 -2.94 -14.07 -4.74
C ILE A 147 -3.50 -12.63 -4.70
N GLU A 148 -2.65 -11.64 -4.41
CA GLU A 148 -3.05 -10.24 -4.32
C GLU A 148 -3.56 -9.69 -5.66
N LYS A 149 -2.86 -10.00 -6.77
CA LYS A 149 -3.29 -9.64 -8.11
C LYS A 149 -4.68 -10.19 -8.42
N MET A 150 -4.90 -11.50 -8.21
CA MET A 150 -6.19 -12.14 -8.47
C MET A 150 -7.31 -11.58 -7.58
N TYR A 151 -6.99 -11.22 -6.33
CA TYR A 151 -7.94 -10.56 -5.43
C TYR A 151 -8.46 -9.24 -6.02
N TRP A 152 -7.58 -8.39 -6.52
CA TRP A 152 -7.95 -7.10 -7.10
C TRP A 152 -8.61 -7.24 -8.47
N GLU A 153 -8.17 -8.19 -9.30
CA GLU A 153 -8.81 -8.52 -10.59
C GLU A 153 -10.27 -8.96 -10.39
N ARG A 154 -10.56 -9.80 -9.39
CA ARG A 154 -11.94 -10.19 -9.04
C ARG A 154 -12.81 -9.00 -8.61
N LYS A 155 -12.22 -7.94 -8.10
CA LYS A 155 -12.91 -6.71 -7.70
C LYS A 155 -12.98 -5.65 -8.81
N GLY A 156 -12.42 -5.94 -9.99
CA GLY A 156 -12.35 -5.00 -11.11
C GLY A 156 -11.44 -3.80 -10.84
N ILE A 157 -10.53 -3.89 -9.86
CA ILE A 157 -9.60 -2.82 -9.50
C ILE A 157 -8.24 -3.10 -10.12
N PRO A 158 -7.68 -2.17 -10.93
CA PRO A 158 -6.33 -2.29 -11.45
C PRO A 158 -5.29 -2.44 -10.33
N TRP A 159 -4.40 -3.42 -10.49
CA TRP A 159 -3.33 -3.69 -9.54
C TRP A 159 -1.97 -3.71 -10.23
N SER A 160 -0.95 -3.20 -9.56
CA SER A 160 0.42 -3.22 -10.10
C SER A 160 1.48 -3.27 -9.01
N VAL A 161 2.66 -3.78 -9.39
CA VAL A 161 3.87 -3.73 -8.55
C VAL A 161 4.68 -2.50 -8.94
N VAL A 162 5.07 -1.72 -7.92
CA VAL A 162 5.95 -0.55 -8.06
C VAL A 162 7.34 -0.93 -7.59
N PHE A 163 8.35 -0.70 -8.41
CA PHE A 163 9.75 -0.92 -8.06
C PHE A 163 10.42 0.40 -7.71
N THR A 164 11.20 0.39 -6.62
CA THR A 164 11.85 1.59 -6.08
C THR A 164 13.38 1.53 -6.14
N CYS A 165 13.90 0.78 -7.13
CA CYS A 165 15.33 0.62 -7.32
C CYS A 165 16.04 1.99 -7.43
N ASP A 166 17.10 2.15 -6.66
CA ASP A 166 18.09 3.23 -6.68
C ASP A 166 17.62 4.65 -6.34
N GLY A 167 16.40 4.83 -5.83
CA GLY A 167 15.91 6.15 -5.38
C GLY A 167 15.81 7.22 -6.47
N LYS A 168 16.06 6.86 -7.74
CA LYS A 168 16.17 7.81 -8.86
C LYS A 168 15.06 7.68 -9.90
N THR A 169 14.36 6.54 -9.96
CA THR A 169 13.34 6.31 -10.99
C THR A 169 12.25 5.41 -10.46
N TRP A 170 10.99 5.81 -10.66
CA TRP A 170 9.83 4.99 -10.37
C TRP A 170 9.48 4.18 -11.61
N THR A 171 9.37 2.87 -11.45
CA THR A 171 8.95 2.00 -12.55
C THR A 171 7.64 1.33 -12.18
N PHE A 172 6.57 1.67 -12.89
CA PHE A 172 5.29 0.97 -12.79
C PHE A 172 5.26 -0.14 -13.83
N LYS A 173 5.14 -1.38 -13.39
CA LYS A 173 4.90 -2.50 -14.30
C LYS A 173 3.40 -2.71 -14.41
N MET A 174 2.83 -2.23 -15.51
CA MET A 174 1.43 -2.47 -15.88
C MET A 174 1.32 -3.78 -16.65
N PRO A 175 0.13 -4.44 -16.70
CA PRO A 175 -0.09 -5.62 -17.54
C PRO A 175 0.28 -5.42 -19.02
N TYR A 176 0.33 -4.17 -19.49
CA TYR A 176 0.58 -3.77 -20.86
C TYR A 176 1.84 -2.89 -21.06
N GLY A 177 2.74 -2.78 -20.07
CA GLY A 177 3.96 -1.97 -20.23
C GLY A 177 4.60 -1.51 -18.92
N ILE A 178 5.74 -0.84 -19.08
CA ILE A 178 6.49 -0.24 -17.97
C ILE A 178 6.35 1.27 -18.08
N LEU A 179 5.69 1.90 -17.09
CA LEU A 179 5.71 3.35 -16.95
C LEU A 179 6.88 3.74 -16.03
N ARG A 180 7.76 4.60 -16.53
CA ARG A 180 8.88 5.16 -15.77
C ARG A 180 8.55 6.61 -15.45
N PHE A 181 8.56 6.96 -14.17
CA PHE A 181 8.49 8.34 -13.72
C PHE A 181 9.87 8.73 -13.19
N PRO A 182 10.44 9.87 -13.64
CA PRO A 182 11.61 10.41 -12.98
C PRO A 182 11.24 10.70 -11.51
N ALA A 183 12.15 10.41 -10.59
CA ALA A 183 11.98 10.88 -9.21
C ALA A 183 11.80 12.41 -9.28
N ALA A 184 10.69 12.93 -8.80
CA ALA A 184 10.50 14.37 -8.72
C ALA A 184 11.69 14.94 -7.95
N ALA A 185 12.35 15.94 -8.52
CA ALA A 185 13.40 16.67 -7.82
C ALA A 185 12.80 17.12 -6.47
N PRO A 186 13.54 17.04 -5.36
CA PRO A 186 13.05 17.57 -4.10
C PRO A 186 12.65 19.03 -4.34
N PRO A 187 11.51 19.49 -3.82
CA PRO A 187 11.10 20.87 -3.97
C PRO A 187 12.25 21.74 -3.52
N ALA A 188 12.61 22.71 -4.35
CA ALA A 188 13.55 23.76 -3.97
C ALA A 188 13.09 24.29 -2.61
N THR A 189 14.00 24.37 -1.67
CA THR A 189 13.78 24.79 -0.29
C THR A 189 12.83 25.99 -0.27
N ILE A 190 11.59 25.79 0.15
CA ILE A 190 10.65 26.89 0.37
C ILE A 190 11.24 27.68 1.53
N GLY A 191 11.78 28.84 1.20
CA GLY A 191 12.29 29.81 2.17
C GLY A 191 11.21 30.08 3.22
N ARG A 192 11.63 30.12 4.47
CA ARG A 192 10.84 30.43 5.65
C ARG A 192 9.99 31.68 5.40
N GLY A 193 8.70 31.56 5.44
CA GLY A 193 7.78 32.68 5.34
C GLY A 193 6.37 32.21 5.72
N TYR A 194 6.17 31.83 6.99
CA TYR A 194 4.85 31.85 7.58
C TYR A 194 4.60 33.25 8.16
N PRO A 195 3.60 33.99 7.69
CA PRO A 195 3.19 35.19 8.43
C PRO A 195 2.53 34.75 9.74
N CYS A 196 3.07 35.24 10.85
CA CYS A 196 2.34 35.26 12.11
C CYS A 196 1.08 36.12 11.91
N VAL A 197 -0.07 35.52 12.10
CA VAL A 197 -1.32 36.27 12.28
C VAL A 197 -1.43 36.58 13.77
N SER A 198 -1.36 37.86 14.07
CA SER A 198 -1.68 38.47 15.38
C SER A 198 -3.15 38.34 15.70
#